data_d9a595e4dc0c11be8fa6920fb2c1d770
#
_entry.id   d9a595e4dc0c11be8fa6920fb2c1d770
#
_cell.length_a   1.000
_cell.length_b   1.000
_cell.length_c   1.000
_cell.angle_alpha   90.00
_cell.angle_beta   90.00
_cell.angle_gamma   90.00
#
_symmetry.space_group_name_H-M   'P 1'
#
loop_
_entity.id
_entity.type
_entity.pdbx_description
1 polymer ?
#
loop_
_entity_poly.entity_id
_entity_poly.type
_entity_poly.pdbx_seq_one_letter_code
_entity_poly.pdbx_strand_id
1 'polypeptide(L)'
;NAKIVGMGYLSTYPDGSIIGSAFPDNEMVETQFNIYNKYKVTGDKGLMFRTEVIKNYKFPVFDGEKFTTEALVYNRIAEKYKMLYINEKIEIKQYHEDGLTAKYNDLLLRNPKGNALYHNERNKHKMTFKEKIFNNAVYYKFCRVANYSFSKMFKESYSKLFFILSLPIGIYMDLKRK
;
A
#
# COMPACT_ATOMS: atom_id res chain seq x y z
N ASN A 1 -25.75 1.82 2.35
CA ASN A 1 -24.89 1.74 3.55
C ASN A 1 -23.68 0.89 3.25
N ALA A 2 -22.48 1.50 3.26
CA ALA A 2 -21.26 0.74 3.07
C ALA A 2 -21.05 -0.22 4.25
N LYS A 3 -20.83 -1.52 3.96
CA LYS A 3 -20.65 -2.52 5.00
C LYS A 3 -19.32 -2.31 5.72
N ILE A 4 -19.35 -2.13 7.03
CA ILE A 4 -18.17 -2.04 7.89
C ILE A 4 -17.65 -3.45 8.15
N VAL A 5 -16.38 -3.69 7.81
CA VAL A 5 -15.77 -5.02 7.86
C VAL A 5 -14.60 -5.14 8.83
N GLY A 6 -14.33 -4.09 9.56
CA GLY A 6 -13.24 -4.10 10.52
C GLY A 6 -13.09 -2.76 11.21
N MET A 7 -12.04 -2.67 12.00
CA MET A 7 -11.68 -1.49 12.78
C MET A 7 -10.19 -1.18 12.62
N GLY A 8 -9.85 0.12 12.55
CA GLY A 8 -8.50 0.61 12.64
C GLY A 8 -8.32 1.44 13.92
N TYR A 9 -7.19 1.33 14.58
CA TYR A 9 -6.90 2.01 15.84
C TYR A 9 -5.43 2.47 15.90
N LEU A 10 -5.10 3.28 16.89
CA LEU A 10 -3.75 3.82 17.05
C LEU A 10 -2.79 2.79 17.64
N SER A 11 -1.61 2.70 17.02
CA SER A 11 -0.44 2.05 17.61
C SER A 11 0.44 3.10 18.28
N THR A 12 1.08 2.72 19.40
CA THR A 12 1.97 3.59 20.17
C THR A 12 3.35 2.96 20.32
N TYR A 13 4.32 3.79 20.62
CA TYR A 13 5.60 3.36 21.18
C TYR A 13 5.43 2.93 22.65
N PRO A 14 6.44 2.27 23.26
CA PRO A 14 6.41 1.90 24.69
C PRO A 14 6.23 3.09 25.65
N ASP A 15 6.63 4.30 25.24
CA ASP A 15 6.44 5.54 26.01
C ASP A 15 5.02 6.12 25.91
N GLY A 16 4.12 5.48 25.15
CA GLY A 16 2.75 5.91 24.95
C GLY A 16 2.56 6.98 23.88
N SER A 17 3.62 7.44 23.20
CA SER A 17 3.51 8.35 22.07
C SER A 17 2.95 7.63 20.84
N ILE A 18 2.14 8.34 20.03
CA ILE A 18 1.46 7.77 18.85
C ILE A 18 2.48 7.57 17.74
N ILE A 19 2.43 6.40 17.07
CA ILE A 19 3.22 6.12 15.87
C ILE A 19 2.58 6.84 14.68
N GLY A 20 3.26 7.89 14.20
CA GLY A 20 2.77 8.75 13.12
C GLY A 20 1.68 9.72 13.59
N SER A 21 0.57 9.84 12.89
CA SER A 21 -0.52 10.77 13.18
C SER A 21 -1.79 10.08 13.68
N ALA A 22 -2.63 10.79 14.43
CA ALA A 22 -3.99 10.36 14.71
C ALA A 22 -4.88 10.38 13.45
N PHE A 23 -6.07 9.78 13.52
CA PHE A 23 -7.11 9.96 12.52
C PHE A 23 -7.73 11.36 12.66
N PRO A 24 -8.30 11.94 11.57
CA PRO A 24 -8.88 13.29 11.60
C PRO A 24 -9.98 13.48 12.64
N ASP A 25 -10.81 12.47 12.83
CA ASP A 25 -11.91 12.45 13.79
C ASP A 25 -11.70 11.32 14.81
N ASN A 26 -12.25 11.47 16.02
CA ASN A 26 -12.16 10.44 17.05
C ASN A 26 -12.78 9.12 16.63
N GLU A 27 -13.85 9.19 15.83
CA GLU A 27 -14.47 8.06 15.17
C GLU A 27 -14.81 8.43 13.73
N MET A 28 -14.42 7.61 12.77
CA MET A 28 -14.78 7.81 11.37
C MET A 28 -14.95 6.50 10.60
N VAL A 29 -15.83 6.49 9.60
CA VAL A 29 -16.06 5.34 8.72
C VAL A 29 -15.55 5.65 7.32
N GLU A 30 -14.46 5.04 6.94
CA GLU A 30 -13.80 5.29 5.67
C GLU A 30 -13.13 4.01 5.10
N THR A 31 -12.68 4.07 3.85
CA THR A 31 -11.89 3.01 3.25
C THR A 31 -10.43 3.09 3.72
N GLN A 32 -9.77 1.94 3.84
CA GLN A 32 -8.34 1.87 4.18
C GLN A 32 -7.48 2.71 3.21
N PHE A 33 -7.83 2.69 1.93
CA PHE A 33 -7.11 3.48 0.93
C PHE A 33 -7.19 4.99 1.21
N ASN A 34 -8.37 5.51 1.54
CA ASN A 34 -8.57 6.94 1.77
C ASN A 34 -7.89 7.44 3.05
N ILE A 35 -7.78 6.63 4.10
CA ILE A 35 -7.06 6.98 5.32
C ILE A 35 -5.64 7.45 4.98
N TYR A 36 -4.92 6.70 4.16
CA TYR A 36 -3.55 7.04 3.79
C TYR A 36 -3.46 7.98 2.58
N ASN A 37 -4.37 7.85 1.61
CA ASN A 37 -4.26 8.61 0.36
C ASN A 37 -4.94 9.99 0.43
N LYS A 38 -6.16 10.08 0.98
CA LYS A 38 -6.92 11.33 1.10
C LYS A 38 -6.58 12.09 2.37
N TYR A 39 -6.61 11.42 3.52
CA TYR A 39 -6.41 12.04 4.83
C TYR A 39 -4.94 12.12 5.24
N LYS A 40 -4.02 11.49 4.49
CA LYS A 40 -2.58 11.54 4.71
C LYS A 40 -2.16 11.10 6.12
N VAL A 41 -2.93 10.19 6.72
CA VAL A 41 -2.57 9.58 8.00
C VAL A 41 -1.24 8.84 7.82
N THR A 42 -0.34 9.00 8.77
CA THR A 42 1.02 8.45 8.74
C THR A 42 1.25 7.45 9.86
N GLY A 43 2.30 6.64 9.70
CA GLY A 43 2.72 5.65 10.69
C GLY A 43 1.84 4.40 10.72
N ASP A 44 2.32 3.40 11.43
CA ASP A 44 1.61 2.13 11.58
C ASP A 44 0.34 2.28 12.39
N LYS A 45 -0.69 1.59 11.96
CA LYS A 45 -2.00 1.51 12.63
C LYS A 45 -2.36 0.05 12.85
N GLY A 46 -2.96 -0.25 13.98
CA GLY A 46 -3.53 -1.56 14.21
C GLY A 46 -4.81 -1.74 13.38
N LEU A 47 -5.00 -2.92 12.81
CA LEU A 47 -6.17 -3.24 11.99
C LEU A 47 -6.76 -4.57 12.41
N MET A 48 -8.07 -4.59 12.63
CA MET A 48 -8.87 -5.80 12.83
C MET A 48 -9.86 -5.95 11.69
N PHE A 49 -9.99 -7.15 11.15
CA PHE A 49 -10.95 -7.47 10.09
C PHE A 49 -11.90 -8.57 10.54
N ARG A 50 -13.12 -8.52 10.05
CA ARG A 50 -14.02 -9.67 10.15
C ARG A 50 -13.41 -10.84 9.39
N THR A 51 -13.24 -11.98 10.07
CA THR A 51 -12.60 -13.17 9.50
C THR A 51 -13.31 -13.67 8.26
N GLU A 52 -14.66 -13.64 8.24
CA GLU A 52 -15.46 -14.04 7.08
C GLU A 52 -15.24 -13.17 5.84
N VAL A 53 -14.66 -11.96 6.00
CA VAL A 53 -14.31 -11.09 4.88
C VAL A 53 -12.86 -11.30 4.45
N ILE A 54 -11.90 -11.15 5.38
CA ILE A 54 -10.48 -11.18 5.04
C ILE A 54 -10.04 -12.52 4.43
N LYS A 55 -10.62 -13.63 4.87
CA LYS A 55 -10.32 -14.98 4.31
C LYS A 55 -10.59 -15.12 2.81
N ASN A 56 -11.43 -14.24 2.23
CA ASN A 56 -11.72 -14.22 0.80
C ASN A 56 -10.70 -13.43 -0.03
N TYR A 57 -9.75 -12.76 0.61
CA TYR A 57 -8.73 -11.93 -0.01
C TYR A 57 -7.35 -12.52 0.24
N LYS A 58 -6.94 -13.44 -0.65
CA LYS A 58 -5.64 -14.10 -0.54
C LYS A 58 -4.50 -13.19 -1.00
N PHE A 59 -3.36 -13.29 -0.33
CA PHE A 59 -2.11 -12.71 -0.81
C PHE A 59 -1.67 -13.43 -2.10
N PRO A 60 -1.26 -12.70 -3.14
CA PRO A 60 -0.66 -13.31 -4.30
C PRO A 60 0.70 -13.91 -3.94
N VAL A 61 1.02 -15.05 -4.53
CA VAL A 61 2.30 -15.72 -4.39
C VAL A 61 3.04 -15.60 -5.71
N PHE A 62 4.30 -15.18 -5.65
CA PHE A 62 5.19 -15.09 -6.81
C PHE A 62 6.39 -15.99 -6.61
N ASP A 63 6.73 -16.75 -7.64
CA ASP A 63 7.91 -17.60 -7.60
C ASP A 63 9.18 -16.79 -7.34
N GLY A 64 9.96 -17.22 -6.33
CA GLY A 64 11.17 -16.54 -5.89
C GLY A 64 10.96 -15.32 -4.96
N GLU A 65 9.72 -14.92 -4.67
CA GLU A 65 9.42 -13.81 -3.74
C GLU A 65 8.82 -14.32 -2.43
N LYS A 66 9.21 -13.68 -1.33
CA LYS A 66 8.78 -14.06 0.03
C LYS A 66 7.96 -12.97 0.72
N PHE A 67 7.71 -11.85 0.03
CA PHE A 67 7.01 -10.71 0.59
C PHE A 67 6.09 -10.06 -0.43
N THR A 68 4.88 -9.75 0.00
CA THR A 68 3.94 -8.85 -0.70
C THR A 68 3.37 -7.90 0.34
N THR A 69 3.34 -6.60 0.03
CA THR A 69 2.80 -5.60 0.96
C THR A 69 1.34 -5.89 1.31
N GLU A 70 1.03 -5.85 2.59
CA GLU A 70 -0.34 -6.04 3.12
C GLU A 70 -1.33 -5.05 2.53
N ALA A 71 -0.86 -3.84 2.21
CA ALA A 71 -1.66 -2.80 1.59
C ALA A 71 -2.28 -3.23 0.25
N LEU A 72 -1.73 -4.21 -0.45
CA LEU A 72 -2.35 -4.78 -1.65
C LEU A 72 -3.70 -5.43 -1.31
N VAL A 73 -3.73 -6.27 -0.28
CA VAL A 73 -4.95 -6.96 0.17
C VAL A 73 -5.94 -5.96 0.76
N TYR A 74 -5.46 -5.03 1.57
CA TYR A 74 -6.31 -4.00 2.18
C TYR A 74 -6.94 -3.07 1.14
N ASN A 75 -6.22 -2.72 0.08
CA ASN A 75 -6.77 -1.94 -1.03
C ASN A 75 -7.86 -2.72 -1.80
N ARG A 76 -7.70 -4.02 -2.01
CA ARG A 76 -8.74 -4.87 -2.61
C ARG A 76 -10.00 -4.92 -1.76
N ILE A 77 -9.86 -4.99 -0.43
CA ILE A 77 -11.00 -4.90 0.51
C ILE A 77 -11.65 -3.52 0.41
N ALA A 78 -10.84 -2.46 0.32
CA ALA A 78 -11.29 -1.08 0.22
C ALA A 78 -12.09 -0.76 -1.06
N GLU A 79 -12.02 -1.60 -2.11
CA GLU A 79 -12.87 -1.46 -3.30
C GLU A 79 -14.37 -1.65 -2.99
N LYS A 80 -14.70 -2.42 -1.93
CA LYS A 80 -16.09 -2.82 -1.62
C LYS A 80 -16.54 -2.46 -0.21
N TYR A 81 -15.61 -2.23 0.70
CA TYR A 81 -15.89 -2.13 2.13
C TYR A 81 -15.23 -0.92 2.78
N LYS A 82 -15.81 -0.52 3.90
CA LYS A 82 -15.24 0.48 4.80
C LYS A 82 -14.87 -0.15 6.15
N MET A 83 -14.09 0.59 6.93
CA MET A 83 -13.71 0.25 8.29
C MET A 83 -14.09 1.39 9.22
N LEU A 84 -14.31 1.09 10.49
CA LEU A 84 -14.41 2.07 11.57
C LEU A 84 -12.99 2.39 12.05
N TYR A 85 -12.61 3.66 12.09
CA TYR A 85 -11.34 4.13 12.63
C TYR A 85 -11.59 4.91 13.91
N ILE A 86 -10.82 4.60 14.96
CA ILE A 86 -10.95 5.21 16.28
C ILE A 86 -9.59 5.68 16.79
N ASN A 87 -9.57 6.83 17.47
CA ASN A 87 -8.36 7.39 18.07
C ASN A 87 -8.07 6.78 19.46
N GLU A 88 -8.26 5.46 19.60
CA GLU A 88 -7.93 4.70 20.80
C GLU A 88 -6.56 4.03 20.65
N LYS A 89 -5.74 4.11 21.70
CA LYS A 89 -4.40 3.52 21.78
C LYS A 89 -4.50 2.07 22.26
N ILE A 90 -4.58 1.12 21.31
CA ILE A 90 -4.86 -0.29 21.63
C ILE A 90 -3.61 -1.18 21.52
N GLU A 91 -2.63 -0.77 20.72
CA GLU A 91 -1.46 -1.58 20.43
C GLU A 91 -0.17 -0.83 20.79
N ILE A 92 0.77 -1.54 21.41
CA ILE A 92 2.14 -1.04 21.64
C ILE A 92 3.08 -1.77 20.69
N LYS A 93 3.87 -1.03 19.91
CA LYS A 93 4.88 -1.56 19.00
C LYS A 93 6.27 -1.14 19.43
N GLN A 94 7.16 -2.11 19.48
CA GLN A 94 8.58 -1.87 19.65
C GLN A 94 9.31 -2.18 18.33
N TYR A 95 10.02 -1.19 17.80
CA TYR A 95 10.84 -1.37 16.61
C TYR A 95 12.25 -1.82 16.99
N HIS A 96 12.78 -2.77 16.24
CA HIS A 96 14.16 -3.27 16.39
C HIS A 96 15.00 -2.80 15.20
N GLU A 97 16.28 -2.51 15.43
CA GLU A 97 17.21 -2.01 14.41
C GLU A 97 17.41 -3.00 13.25
N ASP A 98 17.29 -4.29 13.51
CA ASP A 98 17.37 -5.38 12.53
C ASP A 98 16.00 -5.81 11.97
N GLY A 99 14.92 -5.14 12.39
CA GLY A 99 13.55 -5.43 11.99
C GLY A 99 13.27 -5.20 10.49
N LEU A 100 12.17 -5.77 10.01
CA LEU A 100 11.74 -5.63 8.61
C LEU A 100 11.57 -4.16 8.19
N THR A 101 11.15 -3.30 9.10
CA THR A 101 10.95 -1.87 8.82
C THR A 101 12.28 -1.16 8.51
N ALA A 102 13.37 -1.51 9.21
CA ALA A 102 14.70 -0.92 8.98
C ALA A 102 15.25 -1.26 7.58
N LYS A 103 14.88 -2.41 7.02
CA LYS A 103 15.31 -2.90 5.70
C LYS A 103 14.20 -2.88 4.66
N TYR A 104 13.17 -2.04 4.87
CA TYR A 104 11.95 -2.09 4.05
C TYR A 104 12.21 -1.84 2.56
N ASN A 105 13.04 -0.88 2.21
CA ASN A 105 13.37 -0.60 0.80
C ASN A 105 14.05 -1.80 0.12
N ASP A 106 14.99 -2.46 0.80
CA ASP A 106 15.63 -3.66 0.28
C ASP A 106 14.65 -4.82 0.13
N LEU A 107 13.74 -4.95 1.10
CA LEU A 107 12.67 -5.95 1.04
C LEU A 107 11.79 -5.75 -0.18
N LEU A 108 11.42 -4.50 -0.49
CA LEU A 108 10.64 -4.19 -1.70
C LEU A 108 11.40 -4.52 -2.98
N LEU A 109 12.70 -4.22 -3.05
CA LEU A 109 13.53 -4.48 -4.23
C LEU A 109 13.78 -5.98 -4.46
N ARG A 110 13.83 -6.78 -3.39
CA ARG A 110 13.95 -8.25 -3.48
C ARG A 110 12.62 -8.94 -3.84
N ASN A 111 11.49 -8.23 -3.75
CA ASN A 111 10.15 -8.74 -4.04
C ASN A 111 9.41 -7.82 -5.04
N PRO A 112 9.97 -7.63 -6.25
CA PRO A 112 9.50 -6.60 -7.17
C PRO A 112 8.16 -6.91 -7.84
N LYS A 113 7.81 -8.20 -8.06
CA LYS A 113 6.57 -8.58 -8.74
C LYS A 113 5.35 -8.23 -7.90
N GLY A 114 5.41 -8.52 -6.58
CA GLY A 114 4.37 -8.14 -5.63
C GLY A 114 4.16 -6.63 -5.56
N ASN A 115 5.27 -5.86 -5.57
CA ASN A 115 5.21 -4.40 -5.56
C ASN A 115 4.73 -3.81 -6.90
N ALA A 116 5.13 -4.38 -8.04
CA ALA A 116 4.57 -4.00 -9.34
C ALA A 116 3.04 -4.18 -9.34
N LEU A 117 2.56 -5.34 -8.89
CA LEU A 117 1.12 -5.60 -8.79
C LEU A 117 0.41 -4.60 -7.87
N TYR A 118 0.98 -4.31 -6.69
CA TYR A 118 0.44 -3.33 -5.76
C TYR A 118 0.25 -1.96 -6.42
N HIS A 119 1.30 -1.41 -7.06
CA HIS A 119 1.22 -0.12 -7.72
C HIS A 119 0.29 -0.13 -8.93
N ASN A 120 0.20 -1.24 -9.64
CA ASN A 120 -0.76 -1.38 -10.73
C ASN A 120 -2.21 -1.32 -10.24
N GLU A 121 -2.55 -2.10 -9.21
CA GLU A 121 -3.91 -2.15 -8.66
C GLU A 121 -4.33 -0.88 -7.93
N ARG A 122 -3.39 -0.10 -7.38
CA ARG A 122 -3.70 1.22 -6.81
C ARG A 122 -4.41 2.15 -7.79
N ASN A 123 -4.20 1.99 -9.09
CA ASN A 123 -4.87 2.79 -10.11
C ASN A 123 -6.40 2.59 -10.18
N LYS A 124 -6.92 1.55 -9.55
CA LYS A 124 -8.37 1.32 -9.39
C LYS A 124 -9.02 2.35 -8.46
N HIS A 125 -8.24 2.94 -7.56
CA HIS A 125 -8.72 3.89 -6.57
C HIS A 125 -8.65 5.34 -7.08
N LYS A 126 -9.44 6.21 -6.44
CA LYS A 126 -9.43 7.63 -6.74
C LYS A 126 -8.14 8.27 -6.23
N MET A 127 -7.35 8.79 -7.15
CA MET A 127 -6.11 9.53 -6.91
C MET A 127 -6.08 10.79 -7.74
N THR A 128 -5.33 11.80 -7.29
CA THR A 128 -5.04 13.00 -8.08
C THR A 128 -4.19 12.66 -9.31
N PHE A 129 -4.16 13.54 -10.29
CA PHE A 129 -3.33 13.38 -11.49
C PHE A 129 -1.84 13.14 -11.14
N LYS A 130 -1.30 13.96 -10.24
CA LYS A 130 0.10 13.83 -9.78
C LYS A 130 0.38 12.48 -9.11
N GLU A 131 -0.53 12.03 -8.24
CA GLU A 131 -0.42 10.73 -7.58
C GLU A 131 -0.46 9.57 -8.57
N LYS A 132 -1.33 9.64 -9.59
CA LYS A 132 -1.38 8.63 -10.66
C LYS A 132 -0.09 8.56 -11.46
N ILE A 133 0.47 9.72 -11.84
CA ILE A 133 1.76 9.78 -12.54
C ILE A 133 2.86 9.13 -11.70
N PHE A 134 3.00 9.57 -10.44
CA PHE A 134 4.04 9.03 -9.55
C PHE A 134 3.85 7.53 -9.30
N ASN A 135 2.62 7.09 -9.03
CA ASN A 135 2.30 5.68 -8.79
C ASN A 135 2.65 4.78 -10.00
N ASN A 136 2.36 5.25 -11.23
CA ASN A 136 2.73 4.50 -12.44
C ASN A 136 4.23 4.53 -12.72
N ALA A 137 4.95 5.60 -12.34
CA ALA A 137 6.42 5.63 -12.40
C ALA A 137 7.03 4.58 -11.46
N VAL A 138 6.49 4.42 -10.27
CA VAL A 138 6.92 3.38 -9.31
C VAL A 138 6.55 1.98 -9.83
N TYR A 139 5.37 1.81 -10.45
CA TYR A 139 5.02 0.57 -11.15
C TYR A 139 6.07 0.22 -12.20
N TYR A 140 6.43 1.16 -13.08
CA TYR A 140 7.48 0.96 -14.08
C TYR A 140 8.80 0.52 -13.44
N LYS A 141 9.27 1.23 -12.40
CA LYS A 141 10.49 0.88 -11.66
C LYS A 141 10.48 -0.57 -11.19
N PHE A 142 9.42 -1.02 -10.52
CA PHE A 142 9.35 -2.40 -10.01
C PHE A 142 9.22 -3.43 -11.13
N CYS A 143 8.52 -3.13 -12.21
CA CYS A 143 8.51 -3.98 -13.40
C CYS A 143 9.91 -4.15 -14.00
N ARG A 144 10.72 -3.08 -14.02
CA ARG A 144 12.13 -3.15 -14.47
C ARG A 144 12.97 -4.02 -13.56
N VAL A 145 12.81 -3.89 -12.23
CA VAL A 145 13.49 -4.77 -11.25
C VAL A 145 13.08 -6.23 -11.43
N ALA A 146 11.79 -6.49 -11.74
CA ALA A 146 11.25 -7.82 -12.04
C ALA A 146 11.64 -8.37 -13.45
N ASN A 147 12.44 -7.63 -14.22
CA ASN A 147 12.84 -7.98 -15.58
C ASN A 147 11.66 -8.14 -16.56
N TYR A 148 10.57 -7.41 -16.38
CA TYR A 148 9.45 -7.43 -17.31
C TYR A 148 9.84 -6.70 -18.62
N SER A 149 9.42 -7.25 -19.76
CA SER A 149 9.53 -6.56 -21.04
C SER A 149 8.60 -5.34 -21.08
N PHE A 150 8.94 -4.33 -21.88
CA PHE A 150 8.08 -3.15 -22.06
C PHE A 150 6.67 -3.54 -22.54
N SER A 151 6.58 -4.47 -23.47
CA SER A 151 5.30 -4.98 -23.97
C SER A 151 4.44 -5.57 -22.85
N LYS A 152 5.05 -6.38 -21.96
CA LYS A 152 4.35 -6.93 -20.79
C LYS A 152 3.88 -5.82 -19.85
N MET A 153 4.77 -4.87 -19.50
CA MET A 153 4.42 -3.74 -18.63
C MET A 153 3.23 -2.95 -19.17
N PHE A 154 3.28 -2.61 -20.46
CA PHE A 154 2.21 -1.87 -21.12
C PHE A 154 0.92 -2.68 -21.16
N LYS A 155 0.97 -3.96 -21.57
CA LYS A 155 -0.20 -4.83 -21.66
C LYS A 155 -0.88 -5.01 -20.30
N GLU A 156 -0.13 -5.21 -19.24
CA GLU A 156 -0.66 -5.46 -17.89
C GLU A 156 -1.02 -4.17 -17.13
N SER A 157 -0.50 -2.99 -17.54
CA SER A 157 -0.80 -1.74 -16.84
C SER A 157 -2.31 -1.46 -16.81
N TYR A 158 -2.84 -1.11 -15.63
CA TYR A 158 -4.25 -0.76 -15.44
C TYR A 158 -4.66 0.47 -16.26
N SER A 159 -3.78 1.48 -16.32
CA SER A 159 -4.01 2.71 -17.07
C SER A 159 -2.88 2.97 -18.06
N LYS A 160 -3.14 2.68 -19.35
CA LYS A 160 -2.18 2.88 -20.45
C LYS A 160 -1.72 4.32 -20.56
N LEU A 161 -2.67 5.26 -20.45
CA LEU A 161 -2.38 6.70 -20.52
C LEU A 161 -1.41 7.12 -19.41
N PHE A 162 -1.74 6.83 -18.15
CA PHE A 162 -0.87 7.20 -17.03
C PHE A 162 0.46 6.46 -17.04
N PHE A 163 0.49 5.22 -17.53
CA PHE A 163 1.73 4.48 -17.73
C PHE A 163 2.66 5.23 -18.68
N ILE A 164 2.18 5.63 -19.87
CA ILE A 164 2.98 6.37 -20.86
C ILE A 164 3.43 7.73 -20.30
N LEU A 165 2.51 8.50 -19.69
CA LEU A 165 2.85 9.81 -19.13
C LEU A 165 3.87 9.73 -17.98
N SER A 166 3.95 8.60 -17.31
CA SER A 166 4.88 8.39 -16.18
C SER A 166 6.29 7.93 -16.60
N LEU A 167 6.50 7.52 -17.85
CA LEU A 167 7.77 6.95 -18.31
C LEU A 167 8.99 7.81 -18.02
N PRO A 168 9.01 9.15 -18.24
CA PRO A 168 10.20 9.97 -17.95
C PRO A 168 10.62 9.85 -16.48
N ILE A 169 9.64 9.90 -15.55
CA ILE A 169 9.90 9.77 -14.12
C ILE A 169 10.32 8.33 -13.77
N GLY A 170 9.64 7.33 -14.33
CA GLY A 170 9.93 5.92 -14.10
C GLY A 170 11.34 5.52 -14.56
N ILE A 171 11.77 5.98 -15.75
CA ILE A 171 13.10 5.77 -16.28
C ILE A 171 14.15 6.43 -15.37
N TYR A 172 13.91 7.69 -14.96
CA TYR A 172 14.81 8.38 -14.02
C TYR A 172 14.96 7.62 -12.69
N MET A 173 13.86 7.10 -12.14
CA MET A 173 13.90 6.28 -10.91
C MET A 173 14.67 4.98 -11.09
N ASP A 174 14.56 4.33 -12.26
CA ASP A 174 15.29 3.09 -12.57
C ASP A 174 16.79 3.35 -12.73
N LEU A 175 17.17 4.44 -13.37
CA LEU A 175 18.59 4.85 -13.53
C LEU A 175 19.25 5.19 -12.18
N LYS A 176 18.55 5.92 -11.31
CA LYS A 176 19.09 6.26 -9.96
C LYS A 176 19.20 5.07 -9.01
N ARG A 177 18.57 3.96 -9.31
CA ARG A 177 18.64 2.73 -8.50
C ARG A 177 19.97 1.98 -8.69
N LYS A 178 20.61 2.13 -9.86
CA LYS A 178 21.90 1.52 -10.18
C LYS A 178 23.03 2.29 -9.52
#